data_fb9099c29b26b4dd71162d5a815343b5
#
_entry.id   fb9099c29b26b4dd71162d5a815343b5
#
_cell.length_a   1.000
_cell.length_b   1.000
_cell.length_c   1.000
_cell.angle_alpha   90.00
_cell.angle_beta   90.00
_cell.angle_gamma   90.00
#
_symmetry.space_group_name_H-M   'P 1'
#
loop_
_entity.id
_entity.type
_entity.pdbx_description
1 polymer ?
#
loop_
_entity_poly.entity_id
_entity_poly.type
_entity_poly.pdbx_seq_one_letter_code
_entity_poly.pdbx_strand_id
1 'polypeptide(L)'
;MLFRSVDFMTASSYGSGMSSSRDVKILKDLDEDIRGKDVLIVEDIIDSGNTLSKVREILSLREPKSLAICTLLDKPSRREVNVPVEFVGFAIPDEFVVGYGIDYAQRYRHLPYVGKVILLDE
;
A
#
# COMPACT_ATOMS: atom_id res chain seq x y z
N MET A 1 0.19 5.39 22.44
CA MET A 1 1.36 5.53 21.55
C MET A 1 1.23 6.82 20.78
N LEU A 2 2.27 7.61 20.79
CA LEU A 2 2.30 8.85 20.03
C LEU A 2 3.25 8.66 18.84
N PHE A 3 2.77 9.03 17.64
CA PHE A 3 3.63 9.07 16.48
C PHE A 3 4.57 10.26 16.58
N ARG A 4 5.85 10.01 16.43
CA ARG A 4 6.87 11.05 16.58
C ARG A 4 7.18 11.75 15.27
N SER A 5 7.04 11.06 14.17
CA SER A 5 7.31 11.63 12.86
C SER A 5 6.57 10.88 11.77
N VAL A 6 6.36 11.56 10.65
CA VAL A 6 5.76 11.00 9.43
C VAL A 6 6.76 11.18 8.32
N ASP A 7 6.94 10.16 7.51
CA ASP A 7 7.81 10.19 6.35
C ASP A 7 7.06 9.55 5.18
N PHE A 8 7.51 9.81 3.96
CA PHE A 8 6.84 9.34 2.76
C PHE A 8 7.78 8.58 1.86
N MET A 9 7.26 7.54 1.24
CA MET A 9 7.98 6.71 0.31
C MET A 9 7.09 6.41 -0.87
N THR A 10 7.63 6.47 -2.08
CA THR A 10 6.90 6.14 -3.29
C THR A 10 7.60 4.98 -3.99
N ALA A 11 6.86 3.92 -4.22
CA ALA A 11 7.34 2.74 -4.91
C ALA A 11 6.37 2.39 -6.03
N SER A 12 6.89 1.89 -7.14
CA SER A 12 6.07 1.43 -8.25
C SER A 12 6.52 0.05 -8.68
N SER A 13 5.56 -0.73 -9.19
CA SER A 13 5.88 -2.00 -9.80
C SER A 13 6.65 -1.76 -11.10
N TYR A 14 7.62 -2.62 -11.35
CA TYR A 14 8.49 -2.53 -12.51
C TYR A 14 8.01 -3.48 -13.59
N GLY A 15 7.89 -2.98 -14.82
CA GLY A 15 7.60 -3.79 -15.97
C GLY A 15 6.13 -3.88 -16.34
N SER A 16 5.87 -3.99 -17.61
CA SER A 16 4.54 -4.19 -18.17
C SER A 16 4.21 -5.68 -18.17
N GLY A 17 3.46 -6.08 -17.21
CA GLY A 17 2.55 -7.19 -17.20
C GLY A 17 2.92 -8.59 -17.66
N MET A 18 3.93 -8.81 -18.46
CA MET A 18 4.19 -10.13 -19.02
C MET A 18 5.36 -10.85 -18.38
N SER A 19 6.22 -10.16 -17.67
CA SER A 19 7.29 -10.80 -16.94
C SER A 19 6.86 -11.03 -15.50
N SER A 20 7.19 -12.19 -14.99
CA SER A 20 6.95 -12.52 -13.59
C SER A 20 7.86 -11.75 -12.64
N SER A 21 8.61 -10.77 -13.15
CA SER A 21 9.45 -9.93 -12.34
C SER A 21 8.58 -9.07 -11.43
N ARG A 22 8.66 -9.35 -10.13
CA ARG A 22 7.96 -8.59 -9.09
C ARG A 22 8.85 -7.48 -8.56
N ASP A 23 9.68 -6.93 -9.43
CA ASP A 23 10.61 -5.88 -9.04
C ASP A 23 9.89 -4.59 -8.78
N VAL A 24 10.38 -3.87 -7.79
CA VAL A 24 9.82 -2.61 -7.35
C VAL A 24 10.90 -1.54 -7.48
N LYS A 25 10.53 -0.44 -8.10
CA LYS A 25 11.38 0.74 -8.18
C LYS A 25 10.98 1.75 -7.11
N ILE A 26 11.94 2.18 -6.33
CA ILE A 26 11.73 3.25 -5.35
C ILE A 26 11.87 4.59 -6.08
N LEU A 27 10.78 5.32 -6.23
CA LEU A 27 10.76 6.64 -6.87
C LEU A 27 11.13 7.75 -5.90
N LYS A 28 10.68 7.63 -4.66
CA LYS A 28 11.07 8.50 -3.56
C LYS A 28 11.34 7.62 -2.35
N ASP A 29 12.52 7.74 -1.79
CA ASP A 29 12.87 7.01 -0.58
C ASP A 29 12.58 7.84 0.67
N LEU A 30 12.65 7.18 1.81
CA LEU A 30 12.51 7.84 3.11
C LEU A 30 13.59 8.91 3.27
N ASP A 31 13.23 10.01 3.91
CA ASP A 31 14.17 11.08 4.22
C ASP A 31 15.05 10.74 5.41
N GLU A 32 14.56 9.91 6.32
CA GLU A 32 15.23 9.60 7.57
C GLU A 32 15.63 8.13 7.67
N ASP A 33 16.66 7.87 8.47
CA ASP A 33 17.10 6.53 8.81
C ASP A 33 16.13 5.90 9.82
N ILE A 34 15.67 4.68 9.53
CA ILE A 34 14.74 3.96 10.40
C ILE A 34 15.41 2.95 11.33
N ARG A 35 16.73 2.88 11.32
CA ARG A 35 17.47 1.94 12.17
C ARG A 35 17.10 2.12 13.64
N GLY A 36 16.71 1.03 14.28
CA GLY A 36 16.34 1.03 15.70
C GLY A 36 15.02 1.69 16.04
N LYS A 37 14.23 2.10 15.03
CA LYS A 37 12.95 2.75 15.24
C LYS A 37 11.79 1.77 15.05
N ASP A 38 10.69 2.05 15.73
CA ASP A 38 9.44 1.36 15.48
C ASP A 38 8.77 2.00 14.26
N VAL A 39 8.51 1.21 13.22
CA VAL A 39 8.01 1.71 11.93
C VAL A 39 6.64 1.13 11.64
N LEU A 40 5.71 1.98 11.27
CA LEU A 40 4.39 1.59 10.80
C LEU A 40 4.24 2.05 9.35
N ILE A 41 4.07 1.10 8.44
CA ILE A 41 3.74 1.38 7.05
C ILE A 41 2.23 1.58 6.97
N VAL A 42 1.80 2.71 6.41
CA VAL A 42 0.38 3.01 6.26
C VAL A 42 0.03 3.05 4.79
N GLU A 43 -0.94 2.23 4.41
CA GLU A 43 -1.42 2.11 3.03
C GLU A 43 -2.91 2.39 2.97
N ASP A 44 -3.37 2.89 1.83
CA ASP A 44 -4.79 3.08 1.58
C ASP A 44 -5.48 1.75 1.23
N ILE A 45 -4.87 0.97 0.36
CA ILE A 45 -5.44 -0.29 -0.12
C ILE A 45 -4.34 -1.29 -0.47
N ILE A 46 -4.57 -2.56 -0.15
CA ILE A 46 -3.71 -3.66 -0.55
C ILE A 46 -4.46 -4.54 -1.54
N ASP A 47 -3.85 -4.75 -2.67
CA ASP A 47 -4.37 -5.56 -3.76
C ASP A 47 -3.58 -6.88 -3.86
N SER A 48 -2.71 -7.04 -4.85
CA SER A 48 -1.90 -8.24 -5.01
C SER A 48 -0.90 -8.45 -3.87
N GLY A 49 -0.44 -7.38 -3.27
CA GLY A 49 0.58 -7.41 -2.23
C GLY A 49 2.00 -7.42 -2.75
N ASN A 50 2.19 -7.46 -4.07
CA ASN A 50 3.52 -7.55 -4.68
C ASN A 50 4.42 -6.37 -4.30
N THR A 51 3.94 -5.16 -4.51
CA THR A 51 4.71 -3.95 -4.18
C THR A 51 4.98 -3.85 -2.69
N LEU A 52 3.95 -4.05 -1.89
CA LEU A 52 4.06 -3.92 -0.43
C LEU A 52 5.00 -4.97 0.16
N SER A 53 4.96 -6.19 -0.36
CA SER A 53 5.87 -7.26 0.06
C SER A 53 7.34 -6.85 -0.15
N LYS A 54 7.64 -6.25 -1.29
CA LYS A 54 8.99 -5.78 -1.60
C LYS A 54 9.39 -4.58 -0.74
N VAL A 55 8.49 -3.65 -0.53
CA VAL A 55 8.75 -2.51 0.35
C VAL A 55 9.04 -3.00 1.78
N ARG A 56 8.26 -3.94 2.28
CA ARG A 56 8.48 -4.52 3.61
C ARG A 56 9.87 -5.18 3.69
N GLU A 57 10.24 -5.93 2.67
CA GLU A 57 11.55 -6.58 2.59
C GLU A 57 12.68 -5.55 2.60
N ILE A 58 12.57 -4.51 1.77
CA ILE A 58 13.58 -3.44 1.70
C ILE A 58 13.74 -2.75 3.05
N LEU A 59 12.64 -2.38 3.68
CA LEU A 59 12.68 -1.69 4.96
C LEU A 59 13.18 -2.59 6.08
N SER A 60 12.88 -3.89 6.03
CA SER A 60 13.39 -4.86 7.00
C SER A 60 14.91 -4.92 7.00
N LEU A 61 15.53 -4.76 5.83
CA LEU A 61 17.00 -4.78 5.70
C LEU A 61 17.66 -3.55 6.33
N ARG A 62 16.88 -2.50 6.62
CA ARG A 62 17.39 -1.28 7.26
C ARG A 62 17.39 -1.36 8.78
N GLU A 63 17.15 -2.54 9.32
CA GLU A 63 17.25 -2.86 10.76
C GLU A 63 16.37 -1.99 11.65
N PRO A 64 15.04 -1.84 11.33
CA PRO A 64 14.14 -1.18 12.27
C PRO A 64 13.99 -2.02 13.54
N LYS A 65 13.61 -1.39 14.64
CA LYS A 65 13.32 -2.11 15.87
C LYS A 65 12.07 -2.98 15.71
N SER A 66 11.07 -2.45 15.02
CA SER A 66 9.87 -3.19 14.64
C SER A 66 9.31 -2.64 13.33
N LEU A 67 8.58 -3.47 12.62
CA LEU A 67 7.96 -3.09 11.34
C LEU A 67 6.59 -3.74 11.25
N ALA A 68 5.56 -2.91 11.10
CA ALA A 68 4.18 -3.36 10.96
C ALA A 68 3.53 -2.64 9.81
N ILE A 69 2.44 -3.21 9.29
CA ILE A 69 1.67 -2.64 8.19
C ILE A 69 0.23 -2.41 8.65
N CYS A 70 -0.29 -1.24 8.31
CA CYS A 70 -1.67 -0.85 8.51
C CYS A 70 -2.26 -0.45 7.15
N THR A 71 -3.43 -0.97 6.82
CA THR A 71 -4.15 -0.57 5.61
C THR A 71 -5.59 -0.23 5.93
N LEU A 72 -6.14 0.74 5.22
CA LEU A 72 -7.56 1.05 5.33
C LEU A 72 -8.40 -0.06 4.69
N LEU A 73 -8.04 -0.46 3.46
CA LEU A 73 -8.78 -1.45 2.69
C LEU A 73 -7.87 -2.61 2.29
N ASP A 74 -8.43 -3.81 2.32
CA ASP A 74 -7.72 -5.02 1.92
C ASP A 74 -8.61 -5.83 0.97
N LYS A 75 -8.03 -6.25 -0.16
CA LYS A 75 -8.70 -7.14 -1.11
C LYS A 75 -8.03 -8.51 -1.03
N PRO A 76 -8.39 -9.36 -0.07
CA PRO A 76 -7.70 -10.64 0.10
C PRO A 76 -7.81 -11.57 -1.11
N SER A 77 -8.89 -11.47 -1.90
CA SER A 77 -9.05 -12.29 -3.11
C SER A 77 -8.04 -11.96 -4.21
N ARG A 78 -7.42 -10.80 -4.15
CA ARG A 78 -6.43 -10.37 -5.14
C ARG A 78 -4.99 -10.72 -4.77
N ARG A 79 -4.79 -11.31 -3.61
CA ARG A 79 -3.45 -11.58 -3.09
C ARG A 79 -2.70 -12.57 -3.97
N GLU A 80 -1.51 -12.21 -4.40
CA GLU A 80 -0.60 -13.07 -5.17
C GLU A 80 0.58 -13.54 -4.33
N VAL A 81 0.98 -12.76 -3.34
CA VAL A 81 2.05 -13.12 -2.42
C VAL A 81 1.58 -12.97 -0.99
N ASN A 82 2.13 -13.78 -0.10
CA ASN A 82 1.80 -13.66 1.32
C ASN A 82 2.59 -12.50 1.92
N VAL A 83 1.88 -11.46 2.34
CA VAL A 83 2.46 -10.35 3.07
C VAL A 83 1.69 -10.17 4.38
N PRO A 84 2.36 -10.24 5.52
CA PRO A 84 1.68 -10.02 6.80
C PRO A 84 1.21 -8.57 6.92
N VAL A 85 -0.04 -8.37 7.28
CA VAL A 85 -0.63 -7.06 7.52
C VAL A 85 -1.21 -7.08 8.92
N GLU A 86 -0.61 -6.34 9.82
CA GLU A 86 -0.95 -6.37 11.24
C GLU A 86 -2.29 -5.69 11.55
N PHE A 87 -2.60 -4.62 10.80
CA PHE A 87 -3.82 -3.85 11.06
C PHE A 87 -4.58 -3.62 9.77
N VAL A 88 -5.81 -4.13 9.71
CA VAL A 88 -6.70 -4.00 8.54
C VAL A 88 -7.96 -3.28 8.98
N GLY A 89 -8.31 -2.21 8.28
CA GLY A 89 -9.56 -1.49 8.50
C GLY A 89 -10.75 -2.31 8.03
N PHE A 90 -10.79 -2.57 6.72
CA PHE A 90 -11.90 -3.32 6.12
C PHE A 90 -11.40 -4.25 5.03
N ALA A 91 -11.86 -5.50 5.05
CA ALA A 91 -11.69 -6.42 3.93
C ALA A 91 -12.85 -6.18 2.95
N ILE A 92 -12.51 -6.03 1.67
CA ILE A 92 -13.50 -5.76 0.63
C ILE A 92 -13.35 -6.77 -0.51
N PRO A 93 -14.41 -6.97 -1.32
CA PRO A 93 -14.28 -7.78 -2.54
C PRO A 93 -13.48 -7.05 -3.60
N ASP A 94 -13.17 -7.75 -4.69
CA ASP A 94 -12.42 -7.18 -5.81
C ASP A 94 -13.30 -6.22 -6.60
N GLU A 95 -13.35 -4.99 -6.16
CA GLU A 95 -14.11 -3.91 -6.78
C GLU A 95 -13.25 -2.65 -6.84
N PHE A 96 -13.49 -1.82 -7.85
CA PHE A 96 -12.87 -0.50 -7.89
C PHE A 96 -13.54 0.42 -6.89
N VAL A 97 -12.75 1.07 -6.05
CA VAL A 97 -13.25 1.99 -5.03
C VAL A 97 -12.57 3.35 -5.16
N VAL A 98 -13.26 4.38 -4.70
CA VAL A 98 -12.78 5.76 -4.69
C VAL A 98 -13.18 6.44 -3.39
N GLY A 99 -12.57 7.56 -3.11
CA GLY A 99 -12.84 8.34 -1.91
C GLY A 99 -11.75 8.18 -0.86
N TYR A 100 -11.75 9.05 0.11
CA TYR A 100 -10.71 9.09 1.15
C TYR A 100 -9.30 9.10 0.57
N GLY A 101 -9.10 9.88 -0.51
CA GLY A 101 -7.81 9.97 -1.20
C GLY A 101 -7.61 8.99 -2.34
N ILE A 102 -8.40 7.92 -2.41
CA ILE A 102 -8.33 6.94 -3.48
C ILE A 102 -9.04 7.49 -4.71
N ASP A 103 -8.41 7.34 -5.87
CA ASP A 103 -8.88 7.96 -7.11
C ASP A 103 -9.31 6.94 -8.17
N TYR A 104 -10.08 7.47 -9.11
CA TYR A 104 -10.28 6.85 -10.41
C TYR A 104 -9.94 7.90 -11.48
N ALA A 105 -8.87 7.65 -12.22
CA ALA A 105 -8.36 8.59 -13.22
C ALA A 105 -8.17 10.01 -12.66
N GLN A 106 -7.56 10.10 -11.47
CA GLN A 106 -7.26 11.34 -10.73
C GLN A 106 -8.51 12.08 -10.22
N ARG A 107 -9.66 11.40 -10.19
CA ARG A 107 -10.93 11.97 -9.73
C ARG A 107 -11.43 11.27 -8.47
N TYR A 108 -12.32 11.93 -7.74
CA TYR A 108 -13.08 11.40 -6.62
C TYR A 108 -12.31 11.23 -5.32
N ARG A 109 -11.05 11.70 -5.24
CA ARG A 109 -10.26 11.64 -4.00
C ARG A 109 -10.94 12.37 -2.84
N HIS A 110 -11.72 13.40 -3.15
CA HIS A 110 -12.33 14.31 -2.17
C HIS A 110 -13.56 13.74 -1.46
N LEU A 111 -14.08 12.60 -1.91
CA LEU A 111 -15.29 12.04 -1.32
C LEU A 111 -15.06 11.68 0.15
N PRO A 112 -15.97 12.09 1.05
CA PRO A 112 -15.85 11.80 2.47
C PRO A 112 -16.40 10.40 2.82
N TYR A 113 -16.31 9.48 1.89
CA TYR A 113 -16.69 8.07 2.04
C TYR A 113 -15.94 7.27 0.99
N VAL A 114 -15.90 5.96 1.16
CA VAL A 114 -15.40 5.04 0.15
C VAL A 114 -16.58 4.57 -0.70
N GLY A 115 -16.50 4.82 -1.99
CA GLY A 115 -17.54 4.46 -2.94
C GLY A 115 -17.06 3.45 -3.96
N LYS A 116 -17.96 2.61 -4.43
CA LYS A 116 -17.70 1.66 -5.50
C LYS A 116 -17.89 2.33 -6.85
N VAL A 117 -16.94 2.10 -7.75
CA VAL A 117 -17.05 2.60 -9.13
C VAL A 117 -17.81 1.58 -9.97
N ILE A 118 -18.86 2.03 -10.62
CA ILE A 118 -19.62 1.23 -11.57
C ILE A 118 -19.40 1.82 -12.96
N LEU A 119 -18.80 1.03 -13.85
CA LEU A 119 -18.60 1.45 -15.23
C LEU A 119 -19.88 1.17 -16.01
N LEU A 120 -20.41 2.20 -16.66
CA LEU A 120 -21.61 2.07 -17.48
C LEU A 120 -21.19 1.79 -18.92
N ASP A 121 -21.73 0.72 -19.48
CA ASP A 121 -21.58 0.45 -20.91
C ASP A 121 -22.52 1.35 -21.69
N GLU A 122 -21.99 2.01 -22.69
CA GLU A 122 -22.81 2.81 -23.62
C GLU A 122 -23.04 2.04 -24.91
#